data_9065dbbd7cd04123161ce37f490fd47d
#
_entry.id   9065dbbd7cd04123161ce37f490fd47d
#
_cell.length_a   1.000
_cell.length_b   1.000
_cell.length_c   1.000
_cell.angle_alpha   90.00
_cell.angle_beta   90.00
_cell.angle_gamma   90.00
#
_symmetry.space_group_name_H-M   'P 1'
#
loop_
_entity.id
_entity.type
_entity.pdbx_description
1 polymer ?
#
loop_
_entity_poly.entity_id
_entity_poly.type
_entity_poly.pdbx_seq_one_letter_code
_entity_poly.pdbx_strand_id
1 'polypeptide(L)'
;MRHFLLSSLFVIASSGALAQTNVTQYKPGVTPEGVTYFLPSTSLRVVLQIEKTSYNPGDFCKYSEKYLSLSGTEYEPYSSFKIISARLYTVGVPDKNKSYTIKFDPKSSASNVKLSEEGILLAINADVAAHSDIKPFVSARKPELINPRKFLSEEILTAGSSAKMAELIAQEIYDIRESRDLLNKGQADYMPKDGEQLKI
;
A
#
# COMPACT_ATOMS: atom_id res chain seq x y z
N MET A 1 -10.59 87.82 -23.73
CA MET A 1 -11.31 86.89 -22.86
C MET A 1 -10.44 85.64 -22.71
N ARG A 2 -9.76 85.54 -21.58
CA ARG A 2 -8.76 84.50 -21.33
C ARG A 2 -9.38 83.47 -20.40
N HIS A 3 -9.61 82.28 -20.91
CA HIS A 3 -10.07 81.14 -20.13
C HIS A 3 -8.89 80.56 -19.35
N PHE A 4 -8.89 80.71 -18.05
CA PHE A 4 -7.99 79.99 -17.15
C PHE A 4 -8.54 78.64 -16.88
N LEU A 5 -7.92 77.62 -17.48
CA LEU A 5 -8.17 76.20 -17.13
C LEU A 5 -7.36 75.90 -15.85
N LEU A 6 -8.05 75.81 -14.72
CA LEU A 6 -7.51 75.23 -13.50
C LEU A 6 -7.45 73.69 -13.70
N SER A 7 -6.26 73.21 -13.99
CA SER A 7 -5.98 71.79 -13.98
C SER A 7 -5.77 71.35 -12.53
N SER A 8 -6.80 70.80 -11.93
CA SER A 8 -6.74 70.16 -10.62
C SER A 8 -6.01 68.85 -10.70
N LEU A 9 -4.74 68.85 -10.33
CA LEU A 9 -3.91 67.65 -10.21
C LEU A 9 -4.37 66.89 -8.96
N PHE A 10 -5.24 65.88 -9.17
CA PHE A 10 -5.66 64.95 -8.12
C PHE A 10 -4.56 63.94 -7.90
N VAL A 11 -3.65 64.21 -6.96
CA VAL A 11 -2.65 63.22 -6.51
C VAL A 11 -3.36 62.21 -5.60
N ILE A 12 -3.72 61.07 -6.18
CA ILE A 12 -4.16 59.90 -5.42
C ILE A 12 -2.92 59.36 -4.71
N ALA A 13 -2.71 59.77 -3.48
CA ALA A 13 -1.80 59.08 -2.56
C ALA A 13 -2.40 57.69 -2.25
N SER A 14 -2.03 56.70 -3.02
CA SER A 14 -2.26 55.31 -2.66
C SER A 14 -1.40 54.99 -1.44
N SER A 15 -1.94 55.22 -0.26
CA SER A 15 -1.40 54.67 0.99
C SER A 15 -1.59 53.15 0.93
N GLY A 16 -0.62 52.47 0.35
CA GLY A 16 -0.52 51.02 0.44
C GLY A 16 -0.44 50.66 1.92
N ALA A 17 -1.49 50.13 2.46
CA ALA A 17 -1.45 49.50 3.77
C ALA A 17 -0.47 48.32 3.67
N LEU A 18 0.79 48.54 4.00
CA LEU A 18 1.79 47.52 4.18
C LEU A 18 1.38 46.71 5.42
N ALA A 19 0.67 45.63 5.22
CA ALA A 19 0.45 44.66 6.27
C ALA A 19 1.82 44.11 6.66
N GLN A 20 2.41 44.66 7.71
CA GLN A 20 3.71 44.22 8.22
C GLN A 20 3.55 42.91 8.97
N THR A 21 3.68 41.80 8.25
CA THR A 21 3.88 40.49 8.85
C THR A 21 5.34 40.41 9.31
N ASN A 22 5.57 40.30 10.60
CA ASN A 22 6.91 40.20 11.14
C ASN A 22 7.31 38.73 11.27
N VAL A 23 8.33 38.33 10.54
CA VAL A 23 8.88 36.96 10.56
C VAL A 23 10.24 37.02 11.25
N THR A 24 10.40 36.24 12.33
CA THR A 24 11.66 36.16 13.08
C THR A 24 12.12 34.70 13.13
N GLN A 25 13.45 34.53 13.12
CA GLN A 25 14.01 33.21 13.31
C GLN A 25 13.73 32.72 14.74
N TYR A 26 13.25 31.47 14.87
CA TYR A 26 12.99 30.87 16.16
C TYR A 26 14.29 30.70 16.95
N LYS A 27 14.31 31.15 18.21
CA LYS A 27 15.41 30.93 19.15
C LYS A 27 14.92 30.06 20.30
N PRO A 28 15.57 28.90 20.59
CA PRO A 28 15.20 28.06 21.72
C PRO A 28 15.26 28.82 23.04
N GLY A 29 14.27 28.60 23.92
CA GLY A 29 14.21 29.25 25.25
C GLY A 29 13.47 30.59 25.29
N VAL A 30 13.02 31.12 24.16
CA VAL A 30 12.13 32.29 24.08
C VAL A 30 10.77 31.81 23.65
N THR A 31 9.71 32.07 24.43
CA THR A 31 8.33 31.76 24.00
C THR A 31 7.89 32.84 23.01
N PRO A 32 7.86 32.57 21.69
CA PRO A 32 7.50 33.60 20.73
C PRO A 32 5.99 33.79 20.74
N GLU A 33 5.55 35.04 20.70
CA GLU A 33 4.17 35.37 20.37
C GLU A 33 3.96 35.12 18.87
N GLY A 34 3.08 34.19 18.50
CA GLY A 34 2.76 33.90 17.11
C GLY A 34 2.77 32.42 16.77
N VAL A 35 2.76 32.11 15.49
CA VAL A 35 2.76 30.71 14.97
C VAL A 35 4.17 30.35 14.52
N THR A 36 4.74 29.32 15.13
CA THR A 36 6.05 28.78 14.75
C THR A 36 5.88 27.71 13.67
N TYR A 37 6.70 27.78 12.64
CA TYR A 37 6.69 26.85 11.52
C TYR A 37 8.10 26.48 11.06
N PHE A 38 8.20 25.39 10.32
CA PHE A 38 9.44 24.96 9.68
C PHE A 38 9.37 25.15 8.17
N LEU A 39 10.49 25.47 7.56
CA LEU A 39 10.60 25.34 6.11
C LEU A 39 10.86 23.89 5.74
N PRO A 40 10.31 23.42 4.60
CA PRO A 40 10.55 22.05 4.15
C PRO A 40 11.97 21.88 3.59
N SER A 41 12.57 20.76 3.93
CA SER A 41 13.72 20.18 3.23
C SER A 41 13.20 19.02 2.38
N THR A 42 13.75 18.85 1.18
CA THR A 42 13.34 17.75 0.29
C THR A 42 14.03 16.46 0.70
N SER A 43 13.25 15.43 0.95
CA SER A 43 13.72 14.08 1.20
C SER A 43 13.18 13.12 0.15
N LEU A 44 13.87 12.01 -0.07
CA LEU A 44 13.44 10.95 -0.98
C LEU A 44 12.84 9.80 -0.17
N ARG A 45 11.61 9.42 -0.50
CA ARG A 45 10.95 8.25 0.05
C ARG A 45 10.89 7.15 -1.00
N VAL A 46 11.53 6.02 -0.69
CA VAL A 46 11.46 4.81 -1.52
C VAL A 46 10.40 3.90 -0.95
N VAL A 47 9.42 3.52 -1.76
CA VAL A 47 8.38 2.55 -1.41
C VAL A 47 8.58 1.30 -2.25
N LEU A 48 8.90 0.19 -1.57
CA LEU A 48 9.09 -1.11 -2.19
C LEU A 48 7.85 -1.98 -1.94
N GLN A 49 7.34 -2.58 -2.99
CA GLN A 49 6.34 -3.64 -2.89
C GLN A 49 7.06 -4.98 -3.02
N ILE A 50 6.96 -5.79 -1.97
CA ILE A 50 7.67 -7.06 -1.87
C ILE A 50 6.63 -8.18 -1.83
N GLU A 51 6.79 -9.16 -2.71
CA GLU A 51 6.10 -10.43 -2.67
C GLU A 51 6.91 -11.41 -1.82
N LYS A 52 6.26 -12.00 -0.82
CA LYS A 52 6.81 -13.08 -0.02
C LYS A 52 6.12 -14.38 -0.42
N THR A 53 6.88 -15.31 -0.97
CA THR A 53 6.44 -16.68 -1.19
C THR A 53 6.93 -17.54 -0.05
N SER A 54 6.01 -18.26 0.61
CA SER A 54 6.34 -19.20 1.67
C SER A 54 5.84 -20.58 1.27
N TYR A 55 6.71 -21.54 1.32
CA TYR A 55 6.41 -22.94 1.09
C TYR A 55 6.54 -23.71 2.40
N ASN A 56 5.52 -24.52 2.70
CA ASN A 56 5.57 -25.49 3.77
C ASN A 56 5.23 -26.86 3.17
N PRO A 57 6.10 -27.86 3.33
CA PRO A 57 5.81 -29.21 2.83
C PRO A 57 4.59 -29.78 3.54
N GLY A 58 3.76 -30.50 2.80
CA GLY A 58 2.63 -31.21 3.38
C GLY A 58 3.07 -32.48 4.12
N ASP A 59 2.18 -33.03 4.96
CA ASP A 59 2.43 -34.21 5.82
C ASP A 59 2.94 -35.43 5.02
N PHE A 60 2.52 -35.57 3.77
CA PHE A 60 2.85 -36.72 2.90
C PHE A 60 3.93 -36.43 1.87
N CYS A 61 4.56 -35.25 1.93
CA CYS A 61 5.58 -34.81 0.99
C CYS A 61 6.69 -35.86 0.77
N LYS A 62 7.17 -36.46 1.86
CA LYS A 62 8.22 -37.50 1.84
C LYS A 62 7.85 -38.79 1.10
N TYR A 63 6.59 -39.00 0.80
CA TYR A 63 6.10 -40.18 0.08
C TYR A 63 5.79 -39.92 -1.40
N SER A 64 5.89 -38.65 -1.84
CA SER A 64 5.50 -38.21 -3.19
C SER A 64 6.32 -38.90 -4.28
N GLU A 65 7.62 -39.06 -4.07
CA GLU A 65 8.50 -39.74 -5.01
C GLU A 65 8.14 -41.23 -5.09
N LYS A 66 7.95 -41.91 -3.93
CA LYS A 66 7.69 -43.34 -3.85
C LYS A 66 6.36 -43.74 -4.50
N TYR A 67 5.29 -43.00 -4.22
CA TYR A 67 3.95 -43.40 -4.61
C TYR A 67 3.41 -42.68 -5.85
N LEU A 68 3.91 -41.46 -6.14
CA LEU A 68 3.43 -40.66 -7.28
C LEU A 68 4.51 -40.42 -8.34
N SER A 69 5.73 -40.94 -8.13
CA SER A 69 6.88 -40.71 -9.02
C SER A 69 7.18 -39.22 -9.29
N LEU A 70 6.90 -38.35 -8.30
CA LEU A 70 7.17 -36.93 -8.38
C LEU A 70 8.60 -36.67 -7.93
N SER A 71 9.50 -36.31 -8.87
CA SER A 71 10.88 -35.91 -8.60
C SER A 71 10.97 -34.41 -8.31
N GLY A 72 11.99 -34.01 -7.52
CA GLY A 72 12.25 -32.58 -7.25
C GLY A 72 11.30 -31.96 -6.23
N THR A 73 10.67 -32.76 -5.39
CA THR A 73 9.84 -32.26 -4.29
C THR A 73 10.72 -31.71 -3.17
N GLU A 74 10.47 -30.47 -2.76
CA GLU A 74 11.16 -29.87 -1.63
C GLU A 74 10.58 -30.39 -0.31
N TYR A 75 11.46 -30.88 0.59
CA TYR A 75 11.06 -31.44 1.89
C TYR A 75 11.20 -30.43 3.03
N GLU A 76 11.94 -29.35 2.81
CA GLU A 76 12.19 -28.32 3.80
C GLU A 76 11.32 -27.07 3.53
N PRO A 77 10.81 -26.43 4.59
CA PRO A 77 10.11 -25.17 4.42
C PRO A 77 11.07 -24.06 3.98
N TYR A 78 10.65 -23.23 3.05
CA TYR A 78 11.43 -22.09 2.62
C TYR A 78 10.57 -20.83 2.43
N SER A 79 11.23 -19.69 2.45
CA SER A 79 10.62 -18.42 2.08
C SER A 79 11.53 -17.66 1.13
N SER A 80 10.97 -17.13 0.07
CA SER A 80 11.64 -16.25 -0.87
C SER A 80 10.97 -14.90 -0.93
N PHE A 81 11.76 -13.86 -1.27
CA PHE A 81 11.28 -12.50 -1.39
C PHE A 81 11.64 -11.96 -2.77
N LYS A 82 10.67 -11.32 -3.42
CA LYS A 82 10.84 -10.71 -4.72
C LYS A 82 10.31 -9.28 -4.69
N ILE A 83 11.11 -8.32 -5.13
CA ILE A 83 10.64 -6.95 -5.31
C ILE A 83 9.86 -6.90 -6.62
N ILE A 84 8.55 -6.59 -6.54
CA ILE A 84 7.67 -6.51 -7.70
C ILE A 84 7.45 -5.08 -8.18
N SER A 85 7.66 -4.10 -7.30
CA SER A 85 7.56 -2.69 -7.64
C SER A 85 8.44 -1.84 -6.74
N ALA A 86 9.07 -0.83 -7.31
CA ALA A 86 9.79 0.21 -6.59
C ALA A 86 9.27 1.57 -7.07
N ARG A 87 8.90 2.45 -6.13
CA ARG A 87 8.44 3.80 -6.43
C ARG A 87 9.24 4.80 -5.61
N LEU A 88 9.60 5.90 -6.26
CA LEU A 88 10.33 6.99 -5.64
C LEU A 88 9.43 8.22 -5.56
N TYR A 89 9.38 8.82 -4.38
CA TYR A 89 8.63 10.04 -4.11
C TYR A 89 9.52 11.08 -3.46
N THR A 90 9.30 12.34 -3.82
CA THR A 90 9.85 13.47 -3.08
C THR A 90 8.88 13.87 -2.00
N VAL A 91 9.35 14.02 -0.78
CA VAL A 91 8.55 14.44 0.38
C VAL A 91 9.23 15.61 1.06
N GLY A 92 8.43 16.57 1.52
CA GLY A 92 8.92 17.65 2.39
C GLY A 92 9.03 17.12 3.81
N VAL A 93 10.18 17.34 4.44
CA VAL A 93 10.38 17.09 5.87
C VAL A 93 10.76 18.40 6.57
N PRO A 94 10.37 18.62 7.84
CA PRO A 94 10.69 19.86 8.54
C PRO A 94 12.20 20.02 8.75
N ASP A 95 12.76 21.13 8.26
CA ASP A 95 14.15 21.49 8.54
C ASP A 95 14.21 22.21 9.89
N LYS A 96 14.68 21.51 10.93
CA LYS A 96 14.77 22.06 12.28
C LYS A 96 15.72 23.27 12.39
N ASN A 97 16.64 23.43 11.45
CA ASN A 97 17.56 24.58 11.40
C ASN A 97 16.91 25.82 10.77
N LYS A 98 15.79 25.62 10.07
CA LYS A 98 15.03 26.69 9.40
C LYS A 98 13.65 26.82 10.02
N SER A 99 13.62 27.11 11.31
CA SER A 99 12.40 27.41 12.05
C SER A 99 12.19 28.89 12.21
N TYR A 100 10.95 29.36 12.01
CA TYR A 100 10.56 30.73 12.04
C TYR A 100 9.27 30.90 12.81
N THR A 101 9.09 32.10 13.37
CA THR A 101 7.85 32.50 14.02
C THR A 101 7.24 33.66 13.27
N ILE A 102 5.97 33.55 12.92
CA ILE A 102 5.19 34.59 12.27
C ILE A 102 4.25 35.20 13.31
N LYS A 103 4.36 36.52 13.49
CA LYS A 103 3.45 37.32 14.31
C LYS A 103 2.56 38.14 13.39
N PHE A 104 1.26 37.93 13.52
CA PHE A 104 0.27 38.68 12.76
C PHE A 104 -0.06 39.99 13.47
N ASP A 105 -0.18 41.07 12.72
CA ASP A 105 -0.76 42.32 13.22
C ASP A 105 -2.28 42.05 13.41
N PRO A 106 -2.85 42.33 14.62
CA PRO A 106 -4.28 42.19 14.86
C PRO A 106 -5.16 43.05 13.93
N LYS A 107 -4.59 44.05 13.30
CA LYS A 107 -5.26 44.93 12.33
C LYS A 107 -5.20 44.41 10.89
N SER A 108 -4.40 43.38 10.64
CA SER A 108 -4.30 42.80 9.30
C SER A 108 -5.35 41.67 9.13
N SER A 109 -5.89 41.54 7.93
CA SER A 109 -6.79 40.43 7.59
C SER A 109 -6.07 39.09 7.45
N ALA A 110 -4.76 39.05 7.67
CA ALA A 110 -3.90 37.88 7.57
C ALA A 110 -3.94 37.07 8.87
N SER A 111 -4.95 36.23 9.04
CA SER A 111 -5.16 35.49 10.29
C SER A 111 -5.11 33.98 10.18
N ASN A 112 -4.88 33.43 8.99
CA ASN A 112 -4.95 32.00 8.78
C ASN A 112 -3.62 31.41 8.28
N VAL A 113 -2.98 30.61 9.13
CA VAL A 113 -1.79 29.82 8.78
C VAL A 113 -2.15 28.36 8.78
N LYS A 114 -1.91 27.68 7.67
CA LYS A 114 -2.08 26.25 7.56
C LYS A 114 -0.72 25.57 7.65
N LEU A 115 -0.59 24.68 8.62
CA LEU A 115 0.60 23.86 8.84
C LEU A 115 0.27 22.39 8.57
N SER A 116 1.29 21.61 8.19
CA SER A 116 1.21 20.16 8.23
C SER A 116 1.19 19.65 9.69
N GLU A 117 0.90 18.37 9.88
CA GLU A 117 0.98 17.71 11.20
C GLU A 117 2.39 17.84 11.82
N GLU A 118 3.41 17.93 10.97
CA GLU A 118 4.81 18.06 11.36
C GLU A 118 5.26 19.53 11.53
N GLY A 119 4.36 20.50 11.38
CA GLY A 119 4.63 21.93 11.54
C GLY A 119 5.29 22.59 10.33
N ILE A 120 5.23 22.02 9.14
CA ILE A 120 5.70 22.66 7.90
C ILE A 120 4.65 23.66 7.44
N LEU A 121 5.08 24.85 7.06
CA LEU A 121 4.20 25.87 6.49
C LEU A 121 3.65 25.41 5.15
N LEU A 122 2.33 25.29 5.06
CA LEU A 122 1.62 24.91 3.83
C LEU A 122 1.04 26.14 3.11
N ALA A 123 0.40 27.04 3.85
CA ALA A 123 -0.17 28.25 3.29
C ALA A 123 -0.38 29.34 4.35
N ILE A 124 -0.42 30.60 3.89
CA ILE A 124 -0.83 31.77 4.67
C ILE A 124 -1.99 32.39 3.88
N ASN A 125 -3.15 32.55 4.52
CA ASN A 125 -4.39 33.10 3.93
C ASN A 125 -4.82 32.48 2.60
N ALA A 126 -4.50 31.22 2.39
CA ALA A 126 -4.90 30.47 1.21
C ALA A 126 -5.40 29.10 1.60
N ASP A 127 -6.24 28.52 0.74
CA ASP A 127 -6.62 27.13 0.86
C ASP A 127 -5.54 26.22 0.26
N VAL A 128 -5.22 25.18 1.01
CA VAL A 128 -4.29 24.13 0.56
C VAL A 128 -5.11 23.05 -0.09
N ALA A 129 -4.81 22.74 -1.34
CA ALA A 129 -5.34 21.53 -1.96
C ALA A 129 -4.88 20.31 -1.15
N ALA A 130 -5.81 19.40 -0.87
CA ALA A 130 -5.47 18.15 -0.20
C ALA A 130 -4.36 17.45 -1.00
N HIS A 131 -3.18 17.30 -0.38
CA HIS A 131 -2.12 16.54 -1.00
C HIS A 131 -2.57 15.08 -0.99
N SER A 132 -2.48 14.42 -2.15
CA SER A 132 -2.82 13.00 -2.22
C SER A 132 -1.71 12.24 -1.47
N ASP A 133 -2.02 11.81 -0.27
CA ASP A 133 -1.16 10.89 0.46
C ASP A 133 -0.88 9.65 -0.41
N ILE A 134 0.36 9.17 -0.29
CA ILE A 134 0.74 7.91 -0.95
C ILE A 134 -0.24 6.85 -0.45
N LYS A 135 -1.15 6.40 -1.32
CA LYS A 135 -2.13 5.39 -0.94
C LYS A 135 -1.41 4.17 -0.39
N PRO A 136 -1.75 3.73 0.83
CA PRO A 136 -1.16 2.53 1.40
C PRO A 136 -1.46 1.33 0.48
N PHE A 137 -0.48 0.45 0.37
CA PHE A 137 -0.68 -0.80 -0.35
C PHE A 137 -1.67 -1.67 0.43
N VAL A 138 -2.75 -2.06 -0.24
CA VAL A 138 -3.70 -3.05 0.28
C VAL A 138 -3.33 -4.39 -0.34
N SER A 139 -2.89 -5.34 0.49
CA SER A 139 -2.58 -6.68 0.02
C SER A 139 -3.83 -7.39 -0.47
N ALA A 140 -3.69 -8.20 -1.53
CA ALA A 140 -4.75 -9.11 -1.92
C ALA A 140 -5.11 -10.03 -0.74
N ARG A 141 -6.40 -10.38 -0.62
CA ARG A 141 -6.86 -11.31 0.41
C ARG A 141 -6.08 -12.62 0.26
N LYS A 142 -5.47 -13.09 1.34
CA LYS A 142 -4.85 -14.41 1.34
C LYS A 142 -5.92 -15.44 1.03
N PRO A 143 -5.66 -16.38 0.11
CA PRO A 143 -6.58 -17.50 -0.09
C PRO A 143 -6.74 -18.26 1.23
N GLU A 144 -7.95 -18.68 1.52
CA GLU A 144 -8.23 -19.52 2.68
C GLU A 144 -7.51 -20.85 2.51
N LEU A 145 -6.71 -21.22 3.50
CA LEU A 145 -6.04 -22.52 3.51
C LEU A 145 -7.11 -23.59 3.80
N ILE A 146 -7.50 -24.28 2.74
CA ILE A 146 -8.42 -25.41 2.85
C ILE A 146 -7.66 -26.56 3.50
N ASN A 147 -8.21 -27.12 4.58
CA ASN A 147 -7.64 -28.33 5.19
C ASN A 147 -7.93 -29.53 4.27
N PRO A 148 -6.92 -30.10 3.60
CA PRO A 148 -7.14 -31.19 2.66
C PRO A 148 -7.71 -32.47 3.30
N ARG A 149 -7.51 -32.65 4.61
CA ARG A 149 -8.05 -33.82 5.34
C ARG A 149 -9.58 -33.88 5.36
N LYS A 150 -10.27 -32.75 5.11
CA LYS A 150 -11.73 -32.73 5.02
C LYS A 150 -12.29 -33.49 3.79
N PHE A 151 -11.44 -33.73 2.80
CA PHE A 151 -11.82 -34.39 1.55
C PHE A 151 -11.35 -35.85 1.47
N LEU A 152 -10.65 -36.35 2.50
CA LEU A 152 -10.19 -37.71 2.56
C LEU A 152 -11.35 -38.65 2.98
N SER A 153 -11.40 -39.84 2.38
CA SER A 153 -12.34 -40.86 2.76
C SER A 153 -12.09 -41.36 4.18
N GLU A 154 -13.10 -41.96 4.81
CA GLU A 154 -12.98 -42.51 6.16
C GLU A 154 -11.93 -43.66 6.20
N GLU A 155 -11.82 -44.44 5.13
CA GLU A 155 -10.80 -45.48 4.97
C GLU A 155 -9.39 -44.90 5.07
N ILE A 156 -9.12 -43.79 4.38
CA ILE A 156 -7.83 -43.11 4.43
C ILE A 156 -7.56 -42.56 5.81
N LEU A 157 -8.57 -41.92 6.45
CA LEU A 157 -8.43 -41.30 7.77
C LEU A 157 -8.18 -42.33 8.88
N THR A 158 -8.66 -43.58 8.73
CA THR A 158 -8.49 -44.64 9.72
C THR A 158 -7.27 -45.51 9.45
N ALA A 159 -6.51 -45.25 8.39
CA ALA A 159 -5.29 -46.00 8.07
C ALA A 159 -4.28 -45.95 9.24
N GLY A 160 -3.74 -47.10 9.58
CA GLY A 160 -2.90 -47.27 10.78
C GLY A 160 -1.51 -46.61 10.76
N SER A 161 -1.10 -46.01 9.63
CA SER A 161 0.19 -45.30 9.51
C SER A 161 0.16 -44.24 8.41
N SER A 162 1.03 -43.23 8.56
CA SER A 162 1.19 -42.16 7.55
C SER A 162 1.63 -42.72 6.17
N ALA A 163 2.40 -43.80 6.16
CA ALA A 163 2.81 -44.44 4.92
C ALA A 163 1.62 -45.07 4.21
N LYS A 164 0.72 -45.74 4.97
CA LYS A 164 -0.48 -46.36 4.40
C LYS A 164 -1.49 -45.31 3.95
N MET A 165 -1.65 -44.22 4.72
CA MET A 165 -2.45 -43.07 4.26
C MET A 165 -1.93 -42.51 2.93
N ALA A 166 -0.62 -42.31 2.81
CA ALA A 166 -0.02 -41.77 1.58
C ALA A 166 -0.20 -42.73 0.37
N GLU A 167 -0.15 -44.05 0.60
CA GLU A 167 -0.43 -45.06 -0.41
C GLU A 167 -1.87 -44.97 -0.90
N LEU A 168 -2.84 -44.94 0.02
CA LEU A 168 -4.26 -44.85 -0.31
C LEU A 168 -4.61 -43.54 -1.03
N ILE A 169 -4.02 -42.41 -0.58
CA ILE A 169 -4.18 -41.11 -1.26
C ILE A 169 -3.62 -41.20 -2.70
N ALA A 170 -2.47 -41.82 -2.88
CA ALA A 170 -1.88 -41.98 -4.22
C ALA A 170 -2.77 -42.86 -5.12
N GLN A 171 -3.35 -43.89 -4.58
CA GLN A 171 -4.32 -44.74 -5.29
C GLN A 171 -5.51 -43.92 -5.79
N GLU A 172 -6.13 -43.15 -4.90
CA GLU A 172 -7.25 -42.27 -5.23
C GLU A 172 -6.87 -41.24 -6.32
N ILE A 173 -5.65 -40.69 -6.26
CA ILE A 173 -5.14 -39.79 -7.31
C ILE A 173 -5.02 -40.49 -8.65
N TYR A 174 -4.57 -41.74 -8.70
CA TYR A 174 -4.48 -42.49 -9.94
C TYR A 174 -5.87 -42.82 -10.49
N ASP A 175 -6.82 -43.23 -9.65
CA ASP A 175 -8.19 -43.53 -10.05
C ASP A 175 -8.89 -42.28 -10.62
N ILE A 176 -8.69 -41.12 -10.02
CA ILE A 176 -9.19 -39.85 -10.56
C ILE A 176 -8.53 -39.49 -11.89
N ARG A 177 -7.22 -39.70 -12.02
CA ARG A 177 -6.50 -39.48 -13.30
C ARG A 177 -7.00 -40.38 -14.41
N GLU A 178 -7.23 -41.65 -14.11
CA GLU A 178 -7.78 -42.62 -15.06
C GLU A 178 -9.20 -42.25 -15.49
N SER A 179 -10.06 -41.92 -14.53
CA SER A 179 -11.43 -41.45 -14.78
C SER A 179 -11.46 -40.23 -15.68
N ARG A 180 -10.58 -39.25 -15.40
CA ARG A 180 -10.43 -38.06 -16.23
C ARG A 180 -9.94 -38.37 -17.64
N ASP A 181 -9.02 -39.30 -17.76
CA ASP A 181 -8.48 -39.71 -19.04
C ASP A 181 -9.55 -40.45 -19.91
N LEU A 182 -10.35 -41.32 -19.29
CA LEU A 182 -11.50 -41.99 -19.92
C LEU A 182 -12.55 -40.96 -20.39
N LEU A 183 -12.86 -39.96 -19.57
CA LEU A 183 -13.76 -38.85 -19.95
C LEU A 183 -13.22 -38.09 -21.16
N ASN A 184 -11.94 -37.73 -21.13
CA ASN A 184 -11.30 -37.00 -22.24
C ASN A 184 -11.25 -37.78 -23.53
N LYS A 185 -11.15 -39.13 -23.45
CA LYS A 185 -11.17 -40.03 -24.61
C LYS A 185 -12.57 -40.40 -25.07
N GLY A 186 -13.61 -39.98 -24.37
CA GLY A 186 -14.99 -40.37 -24.67
C GLY A 186 -15.30 -41.85 -24.40
N GLN A 187 -14.55 -42.48 -23.49
CA GLN A 187 -14.63 -43.90 -23.15
C GLN A 187 -15.17 -44.14 -21.73
N ALA A 188 -15.62 -43.11 -21.05
CA ALA A 188 -16.22 -43.24 -19.73
C ALA A 188 -17.64 -43.82 -19.83
N ASP A 189 -18.03 -44.62 -18.82
CA ASP A 189 -19.38 -45.21 -18.73
C ASP A 189 -20.48 -44.15 -18.68
N TYR A 190 -20.16 -42.96 -18.13
CA TYR A 190 -21.03 -41.81 -18.15
C TYR A 190 -20.31 -40.62 -18.81
N MET A 191 -20.96 -40.07 -19.82
CA MET A 191 -20.51 -38.84 -20.49
C MET A 191 -21.45 -37.71 -20.15
N PRO A 192 -20.95 -36.54 -19.68
CA PRO A 192 -21.79 -35.39 -19.46
C PRO A 192 -22.42 -34.96 -20.81
N LYS A 193 -23.68 -34.52 -20.76
CA LYS A 193 -24.35 -33.97 -21.94
C LYS A 193 -23.69 -32.66 -22.35
N ASP A 194 -23.78 -32.32 -23.64
CA ASP A 194 -23.30 -31.04 -24.17
C ASP A 194 -23.88 -29.87 -23.36
N GLY A 195 -22.99 -29.03 -22.79
CA GLY A 195 -23.33 -27.89 -21.96
C GLY A 195 -23.38 -28.15 -20.43
N GLU A 196 -23.26 -29.40 -19.97
CA GLU A 196 -23.04 -29.69 -18.56
C GLU A 196 -21.58 -29.47 -18.20
N GLN A 197 -21.32 -28.57 -17.27
CA GLN A 197 -19.98 -28.40 -16.72
C GLN A 197 -19.69 -29.52 -15.73
N LEU A 198 -18.59 -30.24 -15.97
CA LEU A 198 -18.00 -31.12 -14.95
C LEU A 198 -17.63 -30.26 -13.74
N LYS A 199 -18.42 -30.35 -12.68
CA LYS A 199 -18.05 -29.82 -11.38
C LYS A 199 -17.06 -30.79 -10.74
N ILE A 200 -15.79 -30.55 -10.96
CA ILE A 200 -14.67 -31.19 -10.26
C ILE A 200 -14.31 -30.37 -9.04
#